data_80f7f4c883e2b93d84d1b2dce3fc0c74
#
_entry.id   80f7f4c883e2b93d84d1b2dce3fc0c74
#
_cell.length_a   1.000
_cell.length_b   1.000
_cell.length_c   1.000
_cell.angle_alpha   90.00
_cell.angle_beta   90.00
_cell.angle_gamma   90.00
#
_symmetry.space_group_name_H-M   'P 1'
#
loop_
_entity.id
_entity.type
_entity.pdbx_description
1 polymer ?
#
loop_
_entity_poly.entity_id
_entity_poly.type
_entity_poly.pdbx_seq_one_letter_code
_entity_poly.pdbx_strand_id
1 'polypeptide(L)'
;MSNTQLADTPALSSQSKKPSFLNGSMSHAWRALRHRNFKLFFFGQSISVIGNWMTRLATSWLVYRLTQSVLLLGVVSFAGQIVSFLLGPFAGVWVERLNRRKLLVWTQALAAVQSLALAALTLAHVITLWEIIALTILQGLINAFDMPGRQSFLVQMVGDRDDLSNAIAINSSMVNGARLIGPAIAGMVIGAVGEGWCFFLDGLSYFAVIASLLLMVIKPTDVQRHKASMLEQMREGWDYVRNFRPIRTILLLFALISLMGYSYSVLMPIFAAQVLHGGAATLGWLMGATGVGALASALSLAVRKSVVGLARMIQVASATLGISLVLFGLSHVLWLSLVLMVFVGFGLMQCASASNTVIQSLVTEDKRARAMSYYTMAFFGGAPFGSLLAGTLARHIGAPYTVMFTGAFCVAGSLWFTLELPKITVLMQPIYREMGLLPAIEGAIVSSEQEAAL
;
A
#
# COMPACT_ATOMS: atom_id res chain seq x y z
N MET A 1 67.43 -4.51 45.61
CA MET A 1 66.88 -3.13 45.56
C MET A 1 66.31 -2.91 44.18
N SER A 2 65.05 -3.08 43.98
CA SER A 2 64.29 -2.51 42.85
C SER A 2 62.80 -2.66 43.16
N ASN A 3 62.15 -1.53 43.40
CA ASN A 3 60.72 -1.40 43.63
C ASN A 3 59.98 -1.57 42.31
N THR A 4 59.07 -2.52 42.27
CA THR A 4 58.09 -2.63 41.21
C THR A 4 56.80 -1.98 41.69
N GLN A 5 56.47 -0.83 41.13
CA GLN A 5 55.19 -0.17 41.31
C GLN A 5 54.07 -0.91 40.55
N LEU A 6 53.06 -1.37 41.28
CA LEU A 6 51.81 -1.86 40.75
C LEU A 6 50.97 -0.65 40.33
N ALA A 7 50.60 -0.58 39.04
CA ALA A 7 49.71 0.44 38.48
C ALA A 7 48.27 0.09 38.82
N ASP A 8 47.59 1.00 39.51
CA ASP A 8 46.14 0.99 39.77
C ASP A 8 45.36 1.13 38.45
N THR A 9 44.51 0.16 38.14
CA THR A 9 43.54 0.22 37.06
C THR A 9 42.22 0.80 37.62
N PRO A 10 41.69 1.90 37.07
CA PRO A 10 40.43 2.43 37.55
C PRO A 10 39.24 1.53 37.10
N ALA A 11 38.48 1.08 38.08
CA ALA A 11 37.22 0.35 37.87
C ALA A 11 36.20 1.21 37.12
N LEU A 12 35.85 0.84 35.89
CA LEU A 12 34.75 1.38 35.13
C LEU A 12 33.41 0.92 35.75
N SER A 13 32.83 1.77 36.58
CA SER A 13 31.46 1.62 37.05
C SER A 13 30.47 1.83 35.88
N SER A 14 30.04 0.75 35.24
CA SER A 14 28.94 0.76 34.32
C SER A 14 27.64 1.02 35.07
N GLN A 15 27.24 2.28 35.21
CA GLN A 15 25.88 2.63 35.55
C GLN A 15 24.96 2.28 34.36
N SER A 16 24.36 1.11 34.40
CA SER A 16 23.23 0.72 33.57
C SER A 16 22.04 1.67 33.89
N LYS A 17 21.91 2.74 33.09
CA LYS A 17 20.67 3.51 33.04
C LYS A 17 19.57 2.61 32.45
N LYS A 18 18.71 2.09 33.33
CA LYS A 18 17.44 1.46 32.90
C LYS A 18 16.64 2.50 32.10
N PRO A 19 16.28 2.24 30.84
CA PRO A 19 15.40 3.14 30.11
C PRO A 19 14.00 3.09 30.74
N SER A 20 13.49 4.25 31.13
CA SER A 20 12.10 4.41 31.55
C SER A 20 11.18 4.21 30.33
N PHE A 21 10.57 3.05 30.24
CA PHE A 21 9.86 2.55 29.05
C PHE A 21 8.55 3.28 28.70
N LEU A 22 8.00 4.16 29.54
CA LEU A 22 6.67 4.74 29.32
C LEU A 22 6.66 6.22 28.87
N ASN A 23 7.63 7.04 29.24
CA ASN A 23 7.66 8.45 28.80
C ASN A 23 8.52 8.71 27.56
N GLY A 24 9.37 7.77 27.15
CA GLY A 24 10.17 7.86 25.93
C GLY A 24 9.43 7.47 24.66
N SER A 25 8.40 6.62 24.75
CA SER A 25 7.75 6.01 23.58
C SER A 25 6.96 7.02 22.71
N MET A 26 6.21 7.93 23.34
CA MET A 26 5.41 8.91 22.55
C MET A 26 6.27 10.01 21.91
N SER A 27 7.35 10.44 22.55
CA SER A 27 8.27 11.42 21.96
C SER A 27 9.06 10.84 20.76
N HIS A 28 9.34 9.53 20.78
CA HIS A 28 9.97 8.83 19.66
C HIS A 28 9.02 8.62 18.48
N ALA A 29 7.71 8.42 18.72
CA ALA A 29 6.72 8.19 17.67
C ALA A 29 6.56 9.38 16.70
N TRP A 30 6.78 10.61 17.18
CA TRP A 30 6.60 11.85 16.42
C TRP A 30 7.93 12.56 16.07
N ARG A 31 9.06 11.86 16.18
CA ARG A 31 10.40 12.43 16.03
C ARG A 31 10.62 13.06 14.67
N ALA A 32 10.14 12.43 13.59
CA ALA A 32 10.26 12.96 12.24
C ALA A 32 9.52 14.30 12.03
N LEU A 33 8.46 14.60 12.80
CA LEU A 33 7.75 15.89 12.72
C LEU A 33 8.55 17.08 13.29
N ARG A 34 9.71 16.83 13.91
CA ARG A 34 10.65 17.90 14.30
C ARG A 34 11.31 18.55 13.07
N HIS A 35 11.46 17.77 11.98
CA HIS A 35 11.99 18.29 10.72
C HIS A 35 10.95 19.19 10.04
N ARG A 36 11.27 20.48 9.89
CA ARG A 36 10.35 21.48 9.32
C ARG A 36 9.76 21.06 7.98
N ASN A 37 10.59 20.53 7.08
CA ASN A 37 10.14 20.11 5.75
C ASN A 37 9.16 18.93 5.83
N PHE A 38 9.45 17.92 6.66
CA PHE A 38 8.56 16.79 6.83
C PHE A 38 7.24 17.19 7.51
N LYS A 39 7.28 18.11 8.47
CA LYS A 39 6.09 18.67 9.12
C LYS A 39 5.17 19.38 8.10
N LEU A 40 5.72 20.23 7.24
CA LEU A 40 4.98 20.90 6.18
C LEU A 40 4.35 19.89 5.23
N PHE A 41 5.13 18.88 4.79
CA PHE A 41 4.64 17.80 3.95
C PHE A 41 3.49 17.06 4.61
N PHE A 42 3.65 16.64 5.87
CA PHE A 42 2.65 15.84 6.58
C PHE A 42 1.30 16.56 6.65
N PHE A 43 1.25 17.82 7.04
CA PHE A 43 -0.01 18.56 7.15
C PHE A 43 -0.66 18.83 5.79
N GLY A 44 0.12 19.31 4.81
CA GLY A 44 -0.42 19.54 3.46
C GLY A 44 -0.91 18.24 2.82
N GLN A 45 -0.12 17.18 2.91
CA GLN A 45 -0.43 15.88 2.31
C GLN A 45 -1.59 15.18 3.01
N SER A 46 -1.76 15.31 4.33
CA SER A 46 -2.88 14.68 5.05
C SER A 46 -4.23 15.13 4.52
N ILE A 47 -4.39 16.41 4.25
CA ILE A 47 -5.63 16.97 3.71
C ILE A 47 -5.88 16.42 2.30
N SER A 48 -4.83 16.42 1.46
CA SER A 48 -4.95 15.98 0.07
C SER A 48 -5.20 14.49 -0.07
N VAL A 49 -4.60 13.64 0.78
CA VAL A 49 -4.84 12.19 0.73
C VAL A 49 -6.29 11.87 1.13
N ILE A 50 -6.86 12.59 2.10
CA ILE A 50 -8.29 12.47 2.44
C ILE A 50 -9.15 12.86 1.23
N GLY A 51 -8.88 14.02 0.60
CA GLY A 51 -9.57 14.48 -0.61
C GLY A 51 -9.52 13.45 -1.74
N ASN A 52 -8.35 12.85 -1.97
CA ASN A 52 -8.17 11.83 -3.01
C ASN A 52 -9.02 10.57 -2.75
N TRP A 53 -9.17 10.12 -1.49
CA TRP A 53 -10.09 9.03 -1.15
C TRP A 53 -11.55 9.44 -1.31
N MET A 54 -11.88 10.72 -1.04
CA MET A 54 -13.23 11.26 -1.31
C MET A 54 -13.53 11.23 -2.81
N THR A 55 -12.61 11.72 -3.64
CA THR A 55 -12.74 11.73 -5.10
C THR A 55 -12.90 10.32 -5.67
N ARG A 56 -12.16 9.33 -5.16
CA ARG A 56 -12.31 7.93 -5.58
C ARG A 56 -13.72 7.40 -5.35
N LEU A 57 -14.26 7.62 -4.17
CA LEU A 57 -15.63 7.20 -3.84
C LEU A 57 -16.65 7.97 -4.68
N ALA A 58 -16.50 9.29 -4.76
CA ALA A 58 -17.40 10.16 -5.52
C ALA A 58 -17.42 9.79 -7.01
N THR A 59 -16.26 9.50 -7.62
CA THR A 59 -16.18 9.05 -9.02
C THR A 59 -16.90 7.73 -9.22
N SER A 60 -16.69 6.74 -8.36
CA SER A 60 -17.37 5.45 -8.49
C SER A 60 -18.89 5.57 -8.30
N TRP A 61 -19.34 6.40 -7.36
CA TRP A 61 -20.76 6.67 -7.15
C TRP A 61 -21.38 7.43 -8.32
N LEU A 62 -20.69 8.46 -8.84
CA LEU A 62 -21.11 9.24 -9.97
C LEU A 62 -21.30 8.39 -11.23
N VAL A 63 -20.30 7.53 -11.54
CA VAL A 63 -20.39 6.59 -12.68
C VAL A 63 -21.59 5.66 -12.52
N TYR A 64 -21.78 5.11 -11.32
CA TYR A 64 -22.94 4.26 -11.04
C TYR A 64 -24.26 5.04 -11.23
N ARG A 65 -24.37 6.24 -10.66
CA ARG A 65 -25.58 7.08 -10.75
C ARG A 65 -25.94 7.45 -12.19
N LEU A 66 -24.94 7.77 -13.02
CA LEU A 66 -25.16 8.15 -14.42
C LEU A 66 -25.48 6.95 -15.33
N THR A 67 -24.91 5.80 -15.08
CA THR A 67 -24.93 4.69 -16.04
C THR A 67 -25.71 3.48 -15.57
N GLN A 68 -25.89 3.30 -14.27
CA GLN A 68 -26.44 2.08 -13.64
C GLN A 68 -25.74 0.78 -14.10
N SER A 69 -24.51 0.91 -14.66
CA SER A 69 -23.79 -0.17 -15.32
C SER A 69 -22.58 -0.61 -14.54
N VAL A 70 -22.58 -1.88 -14.14
CA VAL A 70 -21.44 -2.54 -13.49
C VAL A 70 -20.22 -2.60 -14.38
N LEU A 71 -20.45 -2.87 -15.69
CA LEU A 71 -19.37 -2.95 -16.66
C LEU A 71 -18.63 -1.62 -16.77
N LEU A 72 -19.36 -0.50 -16.80
CA LEU A 72 -18.76 0.82 -16.95
C LEU A 72 -18.01 1.24 -15.69
N LEU A 73 -18.41 0.81 -14.50
CA LEU A 73 -17.61 0.94 -13.29
C LEU A 73 -16.24 0.24 -13.44
N GLY A 74 -16.26 -0.99 -13.96
CA GLY A 74 -15.05 -1.75 -14.28
C GLY A 74 -14.17 -1.05 -15.31
N VAL A 75 -14.75 -0.52 -16.37
CA VAL A 75 -14.03 0.19 -17.45
C VAL A 75 -13.38 1.47 -16.94
N VAL A 76 -14.08 2.31 -16.17
CA VAL A 76 -13.52 3.54 -15.60
C VAL A 76 -12.40 3.23 -14.63
N SER A 77 -12.58 2.23 -13.77
CA SER A 77 -11.55 1.79 -12.84
C SER A 77 -10.32 1.23 -13.56
N PHE A 78 -10.51 0.43 -14.60
CA PHE A 78 -9.44 -0.06 -15.46
C PHE A 78 -8.70 1.09 -16.14
N ALA A 79 -9.40 2.04 -16.77
CA ALA A 79 -8.81 3.16 -17.49
C ALA A 79 -7.88 4.01 -16.62
N GLY A 80 -8.27 4.30 -15.38
CA GLY A 80 -7.44 5.06 -14.45
C GLY A 80 -6.20 4.30 -13.97
N GLN A 81 -6.31 3.00 -13.76
CA GLN A 81 -5.23 2.20 -13.20
C GLN A 81 -4.24 1.69 -14.25
N ILE A 82 -4.71 1.35 -15.46
CA ILE A 82 -3.86 0.77 -16.50
C ILE A 82 -2.76 1.75 -16.96
N VAL A 83 -3.07 3.04 -17.01
CA VAL A 83 -2.09 4.09 -17.37
C VAL A 83 -0.98 4.16 -16.33
N SER A 84 -1.33 4.17 -15.04
CA SER A 84 -0.36 4.16 -13.95
C SER A 84 0.50 2.89 -13.97
N PHE A 85 -0.09 1.74 -14.29
CA PHE A 85 0.62 0.46 -14.38
C PHE A 85 1.62 0.45 -15.54
N LEU A 86 1.19 0.85 -16.74
CA LEU A 86 2.04 0.83 -17.93
C LEU A 86 3.18 1.85 -17.85
N LEU A 87 2.89 3.05 -17.35
CA LEU A 87 3.87 4.14 -17.30
C LEU A 87 4.72 4.15 -16.04
N GLY A 88 4.27 3.52 -14.94
CA GLY A 88 4.96 3.53 -13.65
C GLY A 88 6.45 3.15 -13.73
N PRO A 89 6.84 2.05 -14.40
CA PRO A 89 8.23 1.68 -14.55
C PRO A 89 9.08 2.74 -15.27
N PHE A 90 8.55 3.36 -16.32
CA PHE A 90 9.23 4.41 -17.08
C PHE A 90 9.30 5.71 -16.27
N ALA A 91 8.19 6.07 -15.62
CA ALA A 91 8.11 7.27 -14.80
C ALA A 91 9.11 7.23 -13.64
N GLY A 92 9.33 6.08 -13.02
CA GLY A 92 10.33 5.91 -11.96
C GLY A 92 11.73 6.35 -12.42
N VAL A 93 12.16 5.88 -13.60
CA VAL A 93 13.46 6.26 -14.19
C VAL A 93 13.54 7.75 -14.53
N TRP A 94 12.45 8.34 -15.04
CA TRP A 94 12.43 9.76 -15.36
C TRP A 94 12.43 10.65 -14.12
N VAL A 95 11.70 10.25 -13.06
CA VAL A 95 11.67 10.95 -11.79
C VAL A 95 13.07 11.09 -11.16
N GLU A 96 13.93 10.08 -11.31
CA GLU A 96 15.31 10.17 -10.83
C GLU A 96 16.14 11.26 -11.51
N ARG A 97 15.79 11.59 -12.76
CA ARG A 97 16.48 12.60 -13.58
C ARG A 97 15.93 14.01 -13.43
N LEU A 98 14.75 14.15 -12.82
CA LEU A 98 14.05 15.43 -12.68
C LEU A 98 14.24 16.02 -11.28
N ASN A 99 14.06 17.33 -11.18
CA ASN A 99 13.95 17.98 -9.88
C ASN A 99 12.64 17.56 -9.21
N ARG A 100 12.75 16.71 -8.18
CA ARG A 100 11.62 16.07 -7.50
C ARG A 100 10.60 17.07 -6.96
N ARG A 101 11.08 18.22 -6.40
CA ARG A 101 10.18 19.28 -5.91
C ARG A 101 9.38 19.92 -7.05
N LYS A 102 10.05 20.29 -8.16
CA LYS A 102 9.35 20.87 -9.32
C LYS A 102 8.36 19.87 -9.91
N LEU A 103 8.76 18.61 -10.06
CA LEU A 103 7.89 17.54 -10.54
C LEU A 103 6.63 17.45 -9.68
N LEU A 104 6.78 17.36 -8.34
CA LEU A 104 5.64 17.27 -7.44
C LEU A 104 4.73 18.49 -7.50
N VAL A 105 5.28 19.70 -7.62
CA VAL A 105 4.45 20.90 -7.80
C VAL A 105 3.62 20.81 -9.08
N TRP A 106 4.21 20.36 -10.20
CA TRP A 106 3.47 20.19 -11.45
C TRP A 106 2.43 19.07 -11.39
N THR A 107 2.76 17.92 -10.80
CA THR A 107 1.77 16.82 -10.65
C THR A 107 0.59 17.24 -9.77
N GLN A 108 0.84 17.98 -8.67
CA GLN A 108 -0.20 18.50 -7.80
C GLN A 108 -1.04 19.59 -8.48
N ALA A 109 -0.42 20.47 -9.27
CA ALA A 109 -1.15 21.50 -10.05
C ALA A 109 -2.06 20.86 -11.11
N LEU A 110 -1.57 19.85 -11.84
CA LEU A 110 -2.37 19.10 -12.80
C LEU A 110 -3.51 18.33 -12.12
N ALA A 111 -3.25 17.74 -10.95
CA ALA A 111 -4.28 17.05 -10.17
C ALA A 111 -5.35 18.03 -9.65
N ALA A 112 -4.95 19.23 -9.23
CA ALA A 112 -5.89 20.29 -8.85
C ALA A 112 -6.81 20.68 -10.04
N VAL A 113 -6.22 20.92 -11.20
CA VAL A 113 -6.97 21.26 -12.42
C VAL A 113 -7.92 20.13 -12.80
N GLN A 114 -7.46 18.86 -12.75
CA GLN A 114 -8.26 17.69 -13.07
C GLN A 114 -9.45 17.55 -12.10
N SER A 115 -9.22 17.70 -10.78
CA SER A 115 -10.28 17.56 -9.78
C SER A 115 -11.27 18.73 -9.82
N LEU A 116 -10.79 19.95 -10.04
CA LEU A 116 -11.64 21.15 -10.23
C LEU A 116 -12.45 21.05 -11.53
N ALA A 117 -11.89 20.48 -12.60
CA ALA A 117 -12.65 20.22 -13.84
C ALA A 117 -13.80 19.22 -13.61
N LEU A 118 -13.52 18.10 -12.87
CA LEU A 118 -14.58 17.19 -12.44
C LEU A 118 -15.63 17.91 -11.61
N ALA A 119 -15.23 18.75 -10.67
CA ALA A 119 -16.14 19.53 -9.84
C ALA A 119 -17.03 20.46 -10.69
N ALA A 120 -16.43 21.27 -11.57
CA ALA A 120 -17.14 22.21 -12.41
C ALA A 120 -18.15 21.52 -13.33
N LEU A 121 -17.76 20.46 -14.01
CA LEU A 121 -18.64 19.71 -14.91
C LEU A 121 -19.77 19.01 -14.13
N THR A 122 -19.49 18.49 -12.94
CA THR A 122 -20.49 17.80 -12.12
C THR A 122 -21.49 18.78 -11.50
N LEU A 123 -21.02 19.92 -10.98
CA LEU A 123 -21.86 20.95 -10.39
C LEU A 123 -22.70 21.67 -11.45
N ALA A 124 -22.17 21.83 -12.67
CA ALA A 124 -22.94 22.36 -13.81
C ALA A 124 -23.94 21.33 -14.41
N HIS A 125 -23.96 20.08 -13.90
CA HIS A 125 -24.80 19.00 -14.41
C HIS A 125 -24.61 18.65 -15.90
N VAL A 126 -23.41 18.93 -16.47
CA VAL A 126 -23.08 18.65 -17.87
C VAL A 126 -22.11 17.49 -18.03
N ILE A 127 -21.66 16.88 -16.92
CA ILE A 127 -20.70 15.79 -16.96
C ILE A 127 -21.27 14.55 -17.61
N THR A 128 -20.52 13.95 -18.52
CA THR A 128 -20.82 12.67 -19.16
C THR A 128 -19.78 11.61 -18.84
N LEU A 129 -20.06 10.37 -19.20
CA LEU A 129 -19.13 9.25 -18.97
C LEU A 129 -17.77 9.47 -19.64
N TRP A 130 -17.72 10.11 -20.82
CA TRP A 130 -16.51 10.30 -21.60
C TRP A 130 -15.54 11.27 -20.89
N GLU A 131 -16.03 12.37 -20.32
CA GLU A 131 -15.22 13.28 -19.54
C GLU A 131 -14.69 12.58 -18.26
N ILE A 132 -15.52 11.75 -17.60
CA ILE A 132 -15.07 10.98 -16.46
C ILE A 132 -13.92 10.04 -16.84
N ILE A 133 -14.04 9.30 -17.95
CA ILE A 133 -12.98 8.43 -18.45
C ILE A 133 -11.71 9.23 -18.77
N ALA A 134 -11.85 10.33 -19.52
CA ALA A 134 -10.70 11.17 -19.91
C ALA A 134 -9.97 11.73 -18.69
N LEU A 135 -10.70 12.29 -17.72
CA LEU A 135 -10.15 12.86 -16.49
C LEU A 135 -9.58 11.78 -15.56
N THR A 136 -10.14 10.57 -15.58
CA THR A 136 -9.61 9.42 -14.82
C THR A 136 -8.31 8.89 -15.45
N ILE A 137 -8.21 8.87 -16.78
CA ILE A 137 -6.97 8.56 -17.50
C ILE A 137 -5.90 9.60 -17.19
N LEU A 138 -6.24 10.89 -17.19
CA LEU A 138 -5.32 11.98 -16.81
C LEU A 138 -4.83 11.80 -15.37
N GLN A 139 -5.73 11.46 -14.43
CA GLN A 139 -5.35 11.16 -13.05
C GLN A 139 -4.40 9.95 -12.96
N GLY A 140 -4.63 8.92 -13.76
CA GLY A 140 -3.73 7.78 -13.89
C GLY A 140 -2.33 8.16 -14.36
N LEU A 141 -2.25 9.07 -15.35
CA LEU A 141 -0.99 9.63 -15.85
C LEU A 141 -0.26 10.44 -14.76
N ILE A 142 -0.97 11.31 -14.07
CA ILE A 142 -0.43 12.10 -12.96
C ILE A 142 0.13 11.17 -11.87
N ASN A 143 -0.62 10.15 -11.47
CA ASN A 143 -0.22 9.20 -10.43
C ASN A 143 1.02 8.39 -10.81
N ALA A 144 1.22 8.09 -12.08
CA ALA A 144 2.41 7.38 -12.56
C ALA A 144 3.71 8.12 -12.20
N PHE A 145 3.70 9.45 -12.21
CA PHE A 145 4.86 10.29 -11.85
C PHE A 145 4.83 10.74 -10.39
N ASP A 146 3.67 11.05 -9.85
CA ASP A 146 3.52 11.57 -8.48
C ASP A 146 3.97 10.54 -7.42
N MET A 147 3.57 9.27 -7.60
CA MET A 147 3.85 8.21 -6.64
C MET A 147 5.35 7.97 -6.42
N PRO A 148 6.17 7.68 -7.46
CA PRO A 148 7.61 7.52 -7.30
C PRO A 148 8.30 8.83 -6.91
N GLY A 149 7.81 9.98 -7.42
CA GLY A 149 8.29 11.30 -7.04
C GLY A 149 8.19 11.55 -5.54
N ARG A 150 7.04 11.27 -4.97
CA ARG A 150 6.76 11.45 -3.54
C ARG A 150 7.58 10.51 -2.66
N GLN A 151 7.69 9.23 -3.04
CA GLN A 151 8.49 8.25 -2.30
C GLN A 151 9.97 8.64 -2.26
N SER A 152 10.53 9.05 -3.39
CA SER A 152 11.94 9.47 -3.45
C SER A 152 12.20 10.82 -2.80
N PHE A 153 11.18 11.70 -2.72
CA PHE A 153 11.28 13.00 -2.08
C PHE A 153 11.22 12.93 -0.55
N LEU A 154 10.55 11.89 0.00
CA LEU A 154 10.45 11.67 1.45
C LEU A 154 11.82 11.61 2.12
N VAL A 155 12.77 10.93 1.49
CA VAL A 155 14.15 10.81 1.97
C VAL A 155 14.85 12.17 2.08
N GLN A 156 14.55 13.10 1.16
CA GLN A 156 15.15 14.44 1.15
C GLN A 156 14.56 15.38 2.22
N MET A 157 13.33 15.09 2.68
CA MET A 157 12.67 15.93 3.68
C MET A 157 13.16 15.69 5.11
N VAL A 158 13.67 14.50 5.41
CA VAL A 158 14.02 14.09 6.78
C VAL A 158 15.49 14.38 7.10
N GLY A 159 16.38 14.49 6.13
CA GLY A 159 17.79 14.89 6.33
C GLY A 159 18.64 13.94 7.18
N ASP A 160 18.06 13.23 8.14
CA ASP A 160 18.71 12.27 9.03
C ASP A 160 18.19 10.86 8.75
N ARG A 161 19.09 9.89 8.54
CA ARG A 161 18.74 8.50 8.25
C ARG A 161 18.09 7.79 9.44
N ASP A 162 18.38 8.22 10.65
CA ASP A 162 17.81 7.63 11.88
C ASP A 162 16.32 7.95 12.04
N ASP A 163 15.86 9.08 11.51
CA ASP A 163 14.47 9.50 11.54
C ASP A 163 13.65 9.04 10.34
N LEU A 164 14.32 8.50 9.29
CA LEU A 164 13.65 8.07 8.06
C LEU A 164 12.62 6.95 8.29
N SER A 165 12.96 5.98 9.13
CA SER A 165 12.03 4.88 9.49
C SER A 165 10.77 5.42 10.16
N ASN A 166 10.92 6.42 11.04
CA ASN A 166 9.81 7.07 11.71
C ASN A 166 8.95 7.88 10.72
N ALA A 167 9.57 8.61 9.78
CA ALA A 167 8.86 9.33 8.73
C ALA A 167 8.04 8.41 7.83
N ILE A 168 8.59 7.24 7.45
CA ILE A 168 7.88 6.22 6.67
C ILE A 168 6.68 5.69 7.46
N ALA A 169 6.85 5.42 8.76
CA ALA A 169 5.75 4.94 9.61
C ALA A 169 4.62 5.97 9.75
N ILE A 170 4.96 7.25 9.97
CA ILE A 170 3.99 8.35 10.05
C ILE A 170 3.28 8.53 8.71
N ASN A 171 4.01 8.50 7.58
CA ASN A 171 3.42 8.60 6.25
C ASN A 171 2.46 7.43 5.96
N SER A 172 2.82 6.21 6.35
CA SER A 172 1.94 5.04 6.22
C SER A 172 0.68 5.17 7.08
N SER A 173 0.82 5.69 8.30
CA SER A 173 -0.31 5.95 9.20
C SER A 173 -1.26 7.00 8.63
N MET A 174 -0.71 8.07 8.02
CA MET A 174 -1.48 9.10 7.32
C MET A 174 -2.30 8.51 6.17
N VAL A 175 -1.69 7.69 5.31
CA VAL A 175 -2.37 7.07 4.17
C VAL A 175 -3.48 6.11 4.63
N ASN A 176 -3.22 5.29 5.66
CA ASN A 176 -4.23 4.37 6.17
C ASN A 176 -5.34 5.09 6.94
N GLY A 177 -5.02 6.15 7.68
CA GLY A 177 -6.02 7.02 8.31
C GLY A 177 -6.92 7.70 7.28
N ALA A 178 -6.37 8.21 6.20
CA ALA A 178 -7.14 8.82 5.11
C ALA A 178 -8.03 7.80 4.38
N ARG A 179 -7.58 6.54 4.24
CA ARG A 179 -8.40 5.44 3.69
C ARG A 179 -9.64 5.15 4.53
N LEU A 180 -9.54 5.33 5.85
CA LEU A 180 -10.67 5.19 6.76
C LEU A 180 -11.59 6.41 6.72
N ILE A 181 -11.02 7.61 6.87
CA ILE A 181 -11.75 8.86 7.07
C ILE A 181 -12.34 9.39 5.76
N GLY A 182 -11.59 9.31 4.66
CA GLY A 182 -11.98 9.88 3.36
C GLY A 182 -13.30 9.36 2.84
N PRO A 183 -13.50 8.03 2.72
CA PRO A 183 -14.78 7.47 2.25
C PRO A 183 -15.97 7.80 3.16
N ALA A 184 -15.76 7.83 4.48
CA ALA A 184 -16.82 8.19 5.43
C ALA A 184 -17.28 9.65 5.23
N ILE A 185 -16.33 10.58 5.11
CA ILE A 185 -16.64 12.00 4.80
C ILE A 185 -17.29 12.10 3.42
N ALA A 186 -16.76 11.41 2.41
CA ALA A 186 -17.33 11.43 1.06
C ALA A 186 -18.79 10.99 1.03
N GLY A 187 -19.10 9.87 1.71
CA GLY A 187 -20.48 9.39 1.80
C GLY A 187 -21.46 10.42 2.41
N MET A 188 -21.02 11.12 3.47
CA MET A 188 -21.81 12.20 4.10
C MET A 188 -21.94 13.42 3.17
N VAL A 189 -20.87 13.88 2.55
CA VAL A 189 -20.86 15.03 1.64
C VAL A 189 -21.73 14.75 0.42
N ILE A 190 -21.61 13.57 -0.19
CA ILE A 190 -22.44 13.20 -1.35
C ILE A 190 -23.91 13.15 -0.97
N GLY A 191 -24.23 12.57 0.20
CA GLY A 191 -25.61 12.52 0.68
C GLY A 191 -26.23 13.88 0.98
N ALA A 192 -25.41 14.87 1.38
CA ALA A 192 -25.88 16.20 1.75
C ALA A 192 -25.92 17.19 0.55
N VAL A 193 -24.87 17.22 -0.27
CA VAL A 193 -24.66 18.27 -1.29
C VAL A 193 -24.19 17.73 -2.65
N GLY A 194 -24.01 16.43 -2.79
CA GLY A 194 -23.62 15.78 -4.06
C GLY A 194 -22.12 15.60 -4.28
N GLU A 195 -21.80 14.84 -5.34
CA GLU A 195 -20.43 14.40 -5.67
C GLU A 195 -19.52 15.56 -6.05
N GLY A 196 -20.06 16.59 -6.70
CA GLY A 196 -19.30 17.75 -7.18
C GLY A 196 -18.52 18.45 -6.07
N TRP A 197 -19.06 18.47 -4.86
CA TRP A 197 -18.37 19.05 -3.70
C TRP A 197 -17.19 18.22 -3.22
N CYS A 198 -17.26 16.90 -3.35
CA CYS A 198 -16.10 16.05 -3.05
C CYS A 198 -14.91 16.38 -3.99
N PHE A 199 -15.18 16.52 -5.28
CA PHE A 199 -14.18 16.92 -6.27
C PHE A 199 -13.63 18.33 -6.02
N PHE A 200 -14.51 19.27 -5.64
CA PHE A 200 -14.11 20.65 -5.32
C PHE A 200 -13.17 20.69 -4.11
N LEU A 201 -13.53 20.01 -3.02
CA LEU A 201 -12.70 19.94 -1.81
C LEU A 201 -11.35 19.27 -2.06
N ASP A 202 -11.33 18.21 -2.87
CA ASP A 202 -10.09 17.57 -3.29
C ASP A 202 -9.23 18.53 -4.13
N GLY A 203 -9.82 19.20 -5.11
CA GLY A 203 -9.15 20.21 -5.91
C GLY A 203 -8.51 21.32 -5.07
N LEU A 204 -9.22 21.81 -4.05
CA LEU A 204 -8.68 22.80 -3.12
C LEU A 204 -7.56 22.22 -2.23
N SER A 205 -7.64 20.95 -1.87
CA SER A 205 -6.65 20.30 -1.02
C SER A 205 -5.25 20.28 -1.64
N TYR A 206 -5.15 20.20 -2.96
CA TYR A 206 -3.86 20.24 -3.68
C TYR A 206 -3.13 21.55 -3.50
N PHE A 207 -3.83 22.68 -3.33
CA PHE A 207 -3.18 23.95 -3.05
C PHE A 207 -2.43 23.95 -1.71
N ALA A 208 -2.95 23.22 -0.70
CA ALA A 208 -2.25 23.04 0.57
C ALA A 208 -0.92 22.29 0.38
N VAL A 209 -0.91 21.26 -0.48
CA VAL A 209 0.32 20.51 -0.81
C VAL A 209 1.30 21.41 -1.59
N ILE A 210 0.82 22.12 -2.60
CA ILE A 210 1.66 23.05 -3.39
C ILE A 210 2.29 24.11 -2.48
N ALA A 211 1.49 24.73 -1.61
CA ALA A 211 2.00 25.71 -0.65
C ALA A 211 3.06 25.08 0.28
N SER A 212 2.80 23.88 0.80
CA SER A 212 3.77 23.15 1.60
C SER A 212 5.09 22.91 0.85
N LEU A 213 5.01 22.42 -0.39
CA LEU A 213 6.19 22.19 -1.25
C LEU A 213 6.97 23.47 -1.53
N LEU A 214 6.28 24.59 -1.74
CA LEU A 214 6.92 25.90 -2.01
C LEU A 214 7.57 26.50 -0.77
N LEU A 215 7.06 26.23 0.43
CA LEU A 215 7.61 26.69 1.70
C LEU A 215 8.79 25.86 2.22
N MET A 216 9.05 24.68 1.63
CA MET A 216 10.18 23.83 2.00
C MET A 216 11.50 24.42 1.56
N VAL A 217 12.52 24.29 2.40
CA VAL A 217 13.91 24.63 2.08
C VAL A 217 14.68 23.32 1.89
N ILE A 218 15.00 22.98 0.66
CA ILE A 218 15.66 21.71 0.31
C ILE A 218 16.99 22.01 -0.34
N LYS A 219 18.04 21.34 0.13
CA LYS A 219 19.37 21.39 -0.49
C LYS A 219 19.33 20.63 -1.82
N PRO A 220 19.93 21.19 -2.88
CA PRO A 220 20.10 20.45 -4.12
C PRO A 220 20.87 19.15 -3.86
N THR A 221 20.32 18.03 -4.28
CA THR A 221 21.01 16.73 -4.21
C THR A 221 21.47 16.38 -5.61
N ASP A 222 22.74 16.03 -5.75
CA ASP A 222 23.27 15.55 -7.02
C ASP A 222 22.58 14.26 -7.45
N VAL A 223 22.08 14.27 -8.66
CA VAL A 223 21.39 13.14 -9.28
C VAL A 223 22.43 12.10 -9.68
N GLN A 224 22.52 11.02 -8.93
CA GLN A 224 23.34 9.86 -9.31
C GLN A 224 22.72 9.16 -10.52
N ARG A 225 23.42 9.20 -11.67
CA ARG A 225 22.99 8.52 -12.88
C ARG A 225 23.33 7.03 -12.78
N HIS A 226 22.34 6.19 -12.55
CA HIS A 226 22.50 4.74 -12.73
C HIS A 226 22.68 4.43 -14.22
N LYS A 227 23.75 3.73 -14.59
CA LYS A 227 24.12 3.42 -15.99
C LYS A 227 23.50 2.15 -16.55
N ALA A 228 22.85 1.33 -15.73
CA ALA A 228 22.33 0.03 -16.17
C ALA A 228 21.04 0.16 -16.98
N SER A 229 20.91 -0.64 -18.04
CA SER A 229 19.71 -0.72 -18.87
C SER A 229 18.52 -1.26 -18.05
N MET A 230 17.37 -0.60 -18.12
CA MET A 230 16.15 -1.01 -17.44
C MET A 230 15.71 -2.44 -17.80
N LEU A 231 15.80 -2.82 -19.08
CA LEU A 231 15.43 -4.16 -19.55
C LEU A 231 16.35 -5.24 -18.98
N GLU A 232 17.64 -4.96 -18.84
CA GLU A 232 18.61 -5.87 -18.24
C GLU A 232 18.32 -6.10 -16.75
N GLN A 233 18.04 -5.02 -16.01
CA GLN A 233 17.64 -5.12 -14.60
C GLN A 233 16.34 -5.90 -14.41
N MET A 234 15.35 -5.71 -15.31
CA MET A 234 14.12 -6.49 -15.30
C MET A 234 14.38 -7.97 -15.57
N ARG A 235 15.20 -8.30 -16.57
CA ARG A 235 15.51 -9.69 -16.90
C ARG A 235 16.21 -10.40 -15.73
N GLU A 236 17.22 -9.80 -15.17
CA GLU A 236 17.92 -10.35 -14.00
C GLU A 236 16.99 -10.52 -12.78
N GLY A 237 16.08 -9.54 -12.55
CA GLY A 237 15.06 -9.65 -11.52
C GLY A 237 14.08 -10.79 -11.78
N TRP A 238 13.67 -11.01 -13.04
CA TRP A 238 12.82 -12.12 -13.42
C TRP A 238 13.48 -13.48 -13.16
N ASP A 239 14.71 -13.64 -13.59
CA ASP A 239 15.46 -14.88 -13.39
C ASP A 239 15.62 -15.19 -11.91
N TYR A 240 15.89 -14.16 -11.11
CA TYR A 240 15.97 -14.31 -9.65
C TYR A 240 14.64 -14.74 -9.02
N VAL A 241 13.56 -14.05 -9.34
CA VAL A 241 12.20 -14.35 -8.82
C VAL A 241 11.76 -15.74 -9.26
N ARG A 242 11.97 -16.10 -10.54
CA ARG A 242 11.59 -17.40 -11.08
C ARG A 242 12.30 -18.57 -10.39
N ASN A 243 13.58 -18.41 -10.09
CA ASN A 243 14.40 -19.46 -9.53
C ASN A 243 14.30 -19.57 -8.01
N PHE A 244 13.90 -18.49 -7.30
CA PHE A 244 13.76 -18.53 -5.86
C PHE A 244 12.30 -18.79 -5.44
N ARG A 245 12.00 -20.07 -5.17
CA ARG A 245 10.65 -20.59 -4.91
C ARG A 245 9.87 -19.80 -3.86
N PRO A 246 10.42 -19.40 -2.68
CA PRO A 246 9.68 -18.64 -1.69
C PRO A 246 9.11 -17.33 -2.23
N ILE A 247 9.93 -16.52 -2.92
CA ILE A 247 9.50 -15.24 -3.48
C ILE A 247 8.47 -15.47 -4.58
N ARG A 248 8.72 -16.41 -5.50
CA ARG A 248 7.79 -16.74 -6.57
C ARG A 248 6.41 -17.13 -6.04
N THR A 249 6.35 -18.00 -5.03
CA THR A 249 5.09 -18.48 -4.44
C THR A 249 4.33 -17.33 -3.79
N ILE A 250 5.01 -16.47 -3.03
CA ILE A 250 4.39 -15.29 -2.41
C ILE A 250 3.88 -14.31 -3.46
N LEU A 251 4.66 -14.03 -4.51
CA LEU A 251 4.25 -13.11 -5.58
C LEU A 251 3.08 -13.63 -6.39
N LEU A 252 3.01 -14.95 -6.67
CA LEU A 252 1.88 -15.56 -7.38
C LEU A 252 0.58 -15.45 -6.57
N LEU A 253 0.64 -15.77 -5.26
CA LEU A 253 -0.52 -15.58 -4.38
C LEU A 253 -0.94 -14.11 -4.34
N PHE A 254 0.03 -13.20 -4.22
CA PHE A 254 -0.25 -11.77 -4.12
C PHE A 254 -0.82 -11.19 -5.43
N ALA A 255 -0.33 -11.65 -6.59
CA ALA A 255 -0.90 -11.32 -7.89
C ALA A 255 -2.35 -11.83 -8.03
N LEU A 256 -2.64 -13.05 -7.57
CA LEU A 256 -4.00 -13.58 -7.54
C LEU A 256 -4.91 -12.74 -6.63
N ILE A 257 -4.44 -12.35 -5.45
CA ILE A 257 -5.20 -11.49 -4.52
C ILE A 257 -5.41 -10.09 -5.10
N SER A 258 -4.42 -9.54 -5.81
CA SER A 258 -4.58 -8.26 -6.49
C SER A 258 -5.62 -8.33 -7.61
N LEU A 259 -5.60 -9.41 -8.39
CA LEU A 259 -6.53 -9.64 -9.50
C LEU A 259 -7.95 -9.90 -9.00
N MET A 260 -8.11 -10.82 -8.06
CA MET A 260 -9.41 -11.34 -7.60
C MET A 260 -9.89 -10.62 -6.33
N GLY A 261 -8.99 -10.48 -5.34
CA GLY A 261 -9.35 -9.95 -4.03
C GLY A 261 -9.60 -8.45 -4.00
N TYR A 262 -8.92 -7.64 -4.85
CA TYR A 262 -9.12 -6.19 -4.89
C TYR A 262 -10.31 -5.77 -5.76
N SER A 263 -10.79 -6.65 -6.63
CA SER A 263 -11.86 -6.40 -7.61
C SER A 263 -13.21 -6.05 -6.97
N TYR A 264 -13.46 -6.44 -5.70
CA TYR A 264 -14.70 -6.11 -4.98
C TYR A 264 -14.95 -4.61 -4.91
N SER A 265 -13.88 -3.79 -4.86
CA SER A 265 -14.00 -2.33 -4.68
C SER A 265 -14.80 -1.65 -5.78
N VAL A 266 -14.78 -2.19 -6.99
CA VAL A 266 -15.55 -1.71 -8.15
C VAL A 266 -17.04 -1.98 -7.99
N LEU A 267 -17.40 -3.04 -7.28
CA LEU A 267 -18.78 -3.49 -7.12
C LEU A 267 -19.48 -2.83 -5.92
N MET A 268 -18.73 -2.10 -5.07
CA MET A 268 -19.26 -1.47 -3.86
C MET A 268 -20.46 -0.52 -4.07
N PRO A 269 -20.49 0.34 -5.12
CA PRO A 269 -21.67 1.18 -5.37
C PRO A 269 -22.94 0.37 -5.59
N ILE A 270 -22.84 -0.77 -6.25
CA ILE A 270 -23.98 -1.66 -6.52
C ILE A 270 -24.43 -2.37 -5.26
N PHE A 271 -23.49 -2.87 -4.45
CA PHE A 271 -23.85 -3.43 -3.15
C PHE A 271 -24.55 -2.40 -2.27
N ALA A 272 -24.03 -1.17 -2.22
CA ALA A 272 -24.65 -0.11 -1.43
C ALA A 272 -26.07 0.21 -1.91
N ALA A 273 -26.31 0.33 -3.22
CA ALA A 273 -27.57 0.78 -3.79
C ALA A 273 -28.58 -0.36 -3.98
N GLN A 274 -28.17 -1.51 -4.56
CA GLN A 274 -29.10 -2.56 -4.98
C GLN A 274 -29.23 -3.71 -3.98
N VAL A 275 -28.16 -4.06 -3.27
CA VAL A 275 -28.19 -5.21 -2.34
C VAL A 275 -28.59 -4.76 -0.94
N LEU A 276 -28.02 -3.63 -0.49
CA LEU A 276 -28.28 -3.10 0.86
C LEU A 276 -29.34 -1.97 0.86
N HIS A 277 -29.88 -1.61 -0.31
CA HIS A 277 -30.92 -0.59 -0.49
C HIS A 277 -30.57 0.75 0.16
N GLY A 278 -29.29 1.11 0.16
CA GLY A 278 -28.76 2.34 0.72
C GLY A 278 -28.29 3.33 -0.35
N GLY A 279 -27.62 4.38 0.09
CA GLY A 279 -27.09 5.44 -0.77
C GLY A 279 -25.57 5.57 -0.69
N ALA A 280 -25.07 6.75 -1.08
CA ALA A 280 -23.66 7.10 -1.00
C ALA A 280 -23.08 7.00 0.43
N ALA A 281 -23.89 7.28 1.46
CA ALA A 281 -23.49 7.10 2.85
C ALA A 281 -23.19 5.63 3.15
N THR A 282 -24.03 4.70 2.68
CA THR A 282 -23.79 3.25 2.83
C THR A 282 -22.49 2.82 2.14
N LEU A 283 -22.24 3.33 0.93
CA LEU A 283 -20.97 3.13 0.25
C LEU A 283 -19.79 3.65 1.08
N GLY A 284 -19.91 4.84 1.64
CA GLY A 284 -18.93 5.44 2.54
C GLY A 284 -18.64 4.57 3.77
N TRP A 285 -19.68 4.03 4.42
CA TRP A 285 -19.54 3.11 5.55
C TRP A 285 -18.85 1.79 5.18
N LEU A 286 -19.22 1.17 4.05
CA LEU A 286 -18.58 -0.05 3.57
C LEU A 286 -17.08 0.15 3.29
N MET A 287 -16.73 1.23 2.57
CA MET A 287 -15.33 1.55 2.30
C MET A 287 -14.57 1.98 3.56
N GLY A 288 -15.21 2.71 4.47
CA GLY A 288 -14.65 3.06 5.77
C GLY A 288 -14.37 1.81 6.63
N ALA A 289 -15.28 0.83 6.64
CA ALA A 289 -15.08 -0.43 7.33
C ALA A 289 -13.83 -1.19 6.85
N THR A 290 -13.55 -1.18 5.53
CA THR A 290 -12.28 -1.74 5.02
C THR A 290 -11.07 -0.96 5.52
N GLY A 291 -11.20 0.35 5.69
CA GLY A 291 -10.17 1.21 6.27
C GLY A 291 -9.86 0.85 7.73
N VAL A 292 -10.90 0.57 8.54
CA VAL A 292 -10.73 0.06 9.93
C VAL A 292 -9.91 -1.22 9.93
N GLY A 293 -10.27 -2.18 9.08
CA GLY A 293 -9.55 -3.46 8.95
C GLY A 293 -8.09 -3.27 8.52
N ALA A 294 -7.85 -2.40 7.54
CA ALA A 294 -6.50 -2.08 7.07
C ALA A 294 -5.63 -1.45 8.17
N LEU A 295 -6.21 -0.55 8.97
CA LEU A 295 -5.52 0.07 10.12
C LEU A 295 -5.21 -0.98 11.20
N ALA A 296 -6.16 -1.84 11.54
CA ALA A 296 -5.96 -2.93 12.49
C ALA A 296 -4.84 -3.88 12.04
N SER A 297 -4.77 -4.19 10.74
CA SER A 297 -3.69 -4.98 10.14
C SER A 297 -2.34 -4.29 10.30
N ALA A 298 -2.25 -2.99 9.97
CA ALA A 298 -1.01 -2.23 10.10
C ALA A 298 -0.50 -2.20 11.55
N LEU A 299 -1.41 -2.00 12.51
CA LEU A 299 -1.09 -2.03 13.94
C LEU A 299 -0.62 -3.42 14.39
N SER A 300 -1.29 -4.50 13.94
CA SER A 300 -0.91 -5.87 14.27
C SER A 300 0.50 -6.22 13.80
N LEU A 301 0.90 -5.70 12.65
CA LEU A 301 2.25 -5.91 12.12
C LEU A 301 3.29 -5.03 12.83
N ALA A 302 2.94 -3.80 13.19
CA ALA A 302 3.84 -2.87 13.88
C ALA A 302 4.25 -3.35 15.29
N VAL A 303 3.38 -4.08 15.98
CA VAL A 303 3.68 -4.67 17.31
C VAL A 303 4.60 -5.90 17.18
N ARG A 304 4.71 -6.48 16.00
CA ARG A 304 5.47 -7.71 15.78
C ARG A 304 6.97 -7.44 15.69
N LYS A 305 7.76 -8.16 16.47
CA LYS A 305 9.22 -8.00 16.54
C LYS A 305 10.00 -8.95 15.62
N SER A 306 9.36 -9.97 15.04
CA SER A 306 10.03 -11.00 14.24
C SER A 306 9.34 -11.24 12.91
N VAL A 307 10.14 -11.45 11.86
CA VAL A 307 9.68 -11.85 10.52
C VAL A 307 9.33 -13.35 10.45
N VAL A 308 9.79 -14.14 11.41
CA VAL A 308 9.50 -15.59 11.50
C VAL A 308 8.00 -15.80 11.66
N GLY A 309 7.42 -16.67 10.82
CA GLY A 309 5.98 -16.95 10.80
C GLY A 309 5.11 -15.97 10.01
N LEU A 310 5.68 -14.94 9.36
CA LEU A 310 4.91 -14.05 8.48
C LEU A 310 4.34 -14.80 7.26
N ALA A 311 5.00 -15.84 6.77
CA ALA A 311 4.46 -16.66 5.68
C ALA A 311 3.14 -17.34 6.06
N ARG A 312 3.02 -17.85 7.31
CA ARG A 312 1.75 -18.37 7.84
C ARG A 312 0.70 -17.27 7.99
N MET A 313 1.13 -16.06 8.32
CA MET A 313 0.26 -14.90 8.43
C MET A 313 -0.30 -14.47 7.07
N ILE A 314 0.50 -14.56 5.99
CA ILE A 314 0.04 -14.35 4.59
C ILE A 314 -1.05 -15.38 4.25
N GLN A 315 -0.86 -16.65 4.60
CA GLN A 315 -1.84 -17.71 4.39
C GLN A 315 -3.16 -17.39 5.10
N VAL A 316 -3.13 -17.10 6.40
CA VAL A 316 -4.33 -16.80 7.19
C VAL A 316 -5.02 -15.53 6.66
N ALA A 317 -4.26 -14.51 6.33
CA ALA A 317 -4.79 -13.25 5.79
C ALA A 317 -5.51 -13.44 4.45
N SER A 318 -4.93 -14.25 3.54
CA SER A 318 -5.56 -14.55 2.25
C SER A 318 -6.83 -15.41 2.40
N ALA A 319 -6.84 -16.35 3.35
CA ALA A 319 -8.04 -17.11 3.69
C ALA A 319 -9.14 -16.20 4.28
N THR A 320 -8.78 -15.36 5.25
CA THR A 320 -9.71 -14.38 5.86
C THR A 320 -10.32 -13.48 4.79
N LEU A 321 -9.51 -12.93 3.89
CA LEU A 321 -9.99 -12.12 2.78
C LEU A 321 -11.00 -12.88 1.91
N GLY A 322 -10.65 -14.07 1.45
CA GLY A 322 -11.49 -14.86 0.56
C GLY A 322 -12.80 -15.30 1.21
N ILE A 323 -12.75 -15.82 2.45
CA ILE A 323 -13.94 -16.23 3.20
C ILE A 323 -14.87 -15.03 3.45
N SER A 324 -14.29 -13.89 3.87
CA SER A 324 -15.07 -12.67 4.13
C SER A 324 -15.74 -12.15 2.87
N LEU A 325 -15.09 -12.22 1.70
CA LEU A 325 -15.70 -11.84 0.41
C LEU A 325 -16.85 -12.78 0.04
N VAL A 326 -16.69 -14.09 0.22
CA VAL A 326 -17.78 -15.07 -0.04
C VAL A 326 -18.97 -14.77 0.86
N LEU A 327 -18.74 -14.58 2.16
CA LEU A 327 -19.81 -14.27 3.11
C LEU A 327 -20.44 -12.91 2.85
N PHE A 328 -19.64 -11.91 2.42
CA PHE A 328 -20.15 -10.60 2.04
C PHE A 328 -21.06 -10.69 0.82
N GLY A 329 -20.74 -11.52 -0.17
CA GLY A 329 -21.61 -11.77 -1.33
C GLY A 329 -22.98 -12.38 -0.95
N LEU A 330 -23.05 -13.08 0.18
CA LEU A 330 -24.30 -13.66 0.72
C LEU A 330 -25.07 -12.70 1.63
N SER A 331 -24.42 -11.60 2.06
CA SER A 331 -25.00 -10.70 3.06
C SER A 331 -25.96 -9.69 2.43
N HIS A 332 -27.18 -9.60 2.97
CA HIS A 332 -28.18 -8.59 2.68
C HIS A 332 -28.40 -7.64 3.87
N VAL A 333 -27.62 -7.77 4.94
CA VAL A 333 -27.76 -7.00 6.16
C VAL A 333 -26.57 -6.08 6.32
N LEU A 334 -26.79 -4.75 6.46
CA LEU A 334 -25.76 -3.75 6.54
C LEU A 334 -24.73 -4.04 7.66
N TRP A 335 -25.18 -4.36 8.86
CA TRP A 335 -24.28 -4.62 9.99
C TRP A 335 -23.33 -5.78 9.73
N LEU A 336 -23.84 -6.88 9.20
CA LEU A 336 -23.02 -8.04 8.85
C LEU A 336 -22.04 -7.66 7.74
N SER A 337 -22.50 -6.95 6.73
CA SER A 337 -21.68 -6.45 5.63
C SER A 337 -20.52 -5.58 6.13
N LEU A 338 -20.77 -4.66 7.07
CA LEU A 338 -19.75 -3.80 7.68
C LEU A 338 -18.69 -4.62 8.42
N VAL A 339 -19.09 -5.58 9.24
CA VAL A 339 -18.18 -6.47 9.95
C VAL A 339 -17.31 -7.27 8.98
N LEU A 340 -17.93 -7.86 7.94
CA LEU A 340 -17.21 -8.61 6.92
C LEU A 340 -16.22 -7.73 6.14
N MET A 341 -16.58 -6.48 5.86
CA MET A 341 -15.69 -5.53 5.18
C MET A 341 -14.48 -5.13 6.06
N VAL A 342 -14.61 -5.12 7.38
CA VAL A 342 -13.44 -4.98 8.28
C VAL A 342 -12.45 -6.15 8.07
N PHE A 343 -12.96 -7.39 8.01
CA PHE A 343 -12.10 -8.56 7.76
C PHE A 343 -11.52 -8.57 6.35
N VAL A 344 -12.25 -8.11 5.34
CA VAL A 344 -11.75 -7.92 3.97
C VAL A 344 -10.57 -6.93 3.97
N GLY A 345 -10.73 -5.78 4.61
CA GLY A 345 -9.67 -4.77 4.70
C GLY A 345 -8.45 -5.27 5.48
N PHE A 346 -8.68 -5.98 6.60
CA PHE A 346 -7.62 -6.61 7.40
C PHE A 346 -6.84 -7.64 6.57
N GLY A 347 -7.54 -8.59 5.94
CA GLY A 347 -6.90 -9.66 5.15
C GLY A 347 -6.10 -9.12 3.98
N LEU A 348 -6.66 -8.16 3.23
CA LEU A 348 -5.98 -7.54 2.09
C LEU A 348 -4.69 -6.83 2.51
N MET A 349 -4.78 -5.96 3.53
CA MET A 349 -3.63 -5.17 3.99
C MET A 349 -2.58 -6.05 4.67
N GLN A 350 -3.01 -7.05 5.43
CA GLN A 350 -2.13 -7.98 6.10
C GLN A 350 -1.34 -8.82 5.09
N CYS A 351 -2.02 -9.31 4.05
CA CYS A 351 -1.37 -10.06 2.97
C CYS A 351 -0.33 -9.17 2.25
N ALA A 352 -0.70 -7.93 1.90
CA ALA A 352 0.21 -6.98 1.26
C ALA A 352 1.42 -6.67 2.13
N SER A 353 1.21 -6.25 3.37
CA SER A 353 2.29 -5.82 4.25
C SER A 353 3.21 -6.97 4.67
N ALA A 354 2.64 -8.15 4.98
CA ALA A 354 3.43 -9.31 5.34
C ALA A 354 4.26 -9.83 4.14
N SER A 355 3.67 -9.87 2.94
CA SER A 355 4.41 -10.24 1.70
C SER A 355 5.56 -9.28 1.43
N ASN A 356 5.32 -7.97 1.56
CA ASN A 356 6.35 -6.94 1.42
C ASN A 356 7.52 -7.18 2.38
N THR A 357 7.21 -7.41 3.66
CA THR A 357 8.22 -7.62 4.71
C THR A 357 9.01 -8.92 4.48
N VAL A 358 8.33 -10.02 4.15
CA VAL A 358 9.01 -11.31 3.88
C VAL A 358 9.94 -11.20 2.67
N ILE A 359 9.46 -10.63 1.55
CA ILE A 359 10.28 -10.49 0.36
C ILE A 359 11.52 -9.64 0.66
N GLN A 360 11.37 -8.50 1.35
CA GLN A 360 12.50 -7.65 1.70
C GLN A 360 13.50 -8.32 2.64
N SER A 361 13.04 -9.20 3.53
CA SER A 361 13.93 -9.92 4.46
C SER A 361 14.68 -11.08 3.82
N LEU A 362 14.13 -11.69 2.76
CA LEU A 362 14.75 -12.84 2.07
C LEU A 362 15.77 -12.43 1.01
N VAL A 363 15.76 -11.18 0.58
CA VAL A 363 16.57 -10.72 -0.55
C VAL A 363 17.76 -9.91 -0.07
N THR A 364 18.95 -10.21 -0.62
CA THR A 364 20.18 -9.44 -0.42
C THR A 364 20.02 -8.00 -0.92
N GLU A 365 20.81 -7.07 -0.39
CA GLU A 365 20.65 -5.63 -0.69
C GLU A 365 20.78 -5.30 -2.19
N ASP A 366 21.69 -5.98 -2.88
CA ASP A 366 21.93 -5.82 -4.33
C ASP A 366 20.75 -6.21 -5.21
N LYS A 367 19.90 -7.16 -4.75
CA LYS A 367 18.73 -7.67 -5.48
C LYS A 367 17.39 -7.13 -4.97
N ARG A 368 17.40 -6.42 -3.82
CA ARG A 368 16.18 -5.94 -3.15
C ARG A 368 15.32 -5.05 -4.05
N ALA A 369 15.89 -4.07 -4.73
CA ALA A 369 15.16 -3.19 -5.62
C ALA A 369 14.48 -3.95 -6.76
N ARG A 370 15.15 -4.97 -7.32
CA ARG A 370 14.63 -5.81 -8.41
C ARG A 370 13.45 -6.68 -7.94
N ALA A 371 13.56 -7.34 -6.80
CA ALA A 371 12.47 -8.15 -6.25
C ALA A 371 11.25 -7.29 -5.88
N MET A 372 11.49 -6.08 -5.34
CA MET A 372 10.42 -5.14 -4.98
C MET A 372 9.72 -4.55 -6.20
N SER A 373 10.37 -4.42 -7.35
CA SER A 373 9.69 -4.04 -8.59
C SER A 373 8.66 -5.09 -9.02
N TYR A 374 8.98 -6.38 -8.89
CA TYR A 374 8.00 -7.46 -9.16
C TYR A 374 6.86 -7.51 -8.13
N TYR A 375 7.14 -7.21 -6.87
CA TYR A 375 6.10 -7.05 -5.86
C TYR A 375 5.12 -5.91 -6.25
N THR A 376 5.66 -4.78 -6.68
CA THR A 376 4.87 -3.63 -7.14
C THR A 376 4.06 -3.96 -8.39
N MET A 377 4.65 -4.67 -9.35
CA MET A 377 3.96 -5.16 -10.55
C MET A 377 2.84 -6.15 -10.21
N ALA A 378 3.06 -7.07 -9.26
CA ALA A 378 2.03 -8.00 -8.81
C ALA A 378 0.84 -7.28 -8.18
N PHE A 379 1.09 -6.22 -7.40
CA PHE A 379 0.05 -5.44 -6.73
C PHE A 379 -0.72 -4.54 -7.71
N PHE A 380 -0.01 -3.69 -8.44
CA PHE A 380 -0.65 -2.71 -9.32
C PHE A 380 -1.06 -3.29 -10.68
N GLY A 381 -0.44 -4.39 -11.10
CA GLY A 381 -0.75 -5.04 -12.37
C GLY A 381 -2.04 -5.85 -12.34
N GLY A 382 -2.35 -6.52 -11.23
CA GLY A 382 -3.57 -7.32 -11.10
C GLY A 382 -4.85 -6.48 -11.00
N ALA A 383 -4.78 -5.35 -10.29
CA ALA A 383 -5.95 -4.54 -9.95
C ALA A 383 -6.75 -4.01 -11.16
N PRO A 384 -6.15 -3.42 -12.23
CA PRO A 384 -6.92 -2.96 -13.38
C PRO A 384 -7.65 -4.11 -14.08
N PHE A 385 -6.96 -5.22 -14.33
CA PHE A 385 -7.58 -6.39 -14.97
C PHE A 385 -8.65 -7.02 -14.10
N GLY A 386 -8.45 -7.06 -12.78
CA GLY A 386 -9.46 -7.50 -11.81
C GLY A 386 -10.70 -6.61 -11.81
N SER A 387 -10.53 -5.30 -11.95
CA SER A 387 -11.64 -4.34 -12.04
C SER A 387 -12.48 -4.57 -13.30
N LEU A 388 -11.83 -4.78 -14.44
CA LEU A 388 -12.52 -5.07 -15.70
C LEU A 388 -13.20 -6.44 -15.68
N LEU A 389 -12.51 -7.46 -15.14
CA LEU A 389 -13.06 -8.79 -14.95
C LEU A 389 -14.31 -8.77 -14.07
N ALA A 390 -14.24 -8.09 -12.91
CA ALA A 390 -15.37 -7.95 -12.00
C ALA A 390 -16.56 -7.23 -12.64
N GLY A 391 -16.31 -6.13 -13.37
CA GLY A 391 -17.35 -5.41 -14.10
C GLY A 391 -18.01 -6.26 -15.18
N THR A 392 -17.21 -7.01 -15.95
CA THR A 392 -17.71 -7.91 -16.99
C THR A 392 -18.48 -9.09 -16.41
N LEU A 393 -17.93 -9.75 -15.38
CA LEU A 393 -18.55 -10.90 -14.76
C LEU A 393 -19.86 -10.52 -14.06
N ALA A 394 -19.86 -9.39 -13.35
CA ALA A 394 -21.06 -8.92 -12.65
C ALA A 394 -22.19 -8.48 -13.58
N ARG A 395 -21.88 -8.13 -14.82
CA ARG A 395 -22.90 -7.90 -15.85
C ARG A 395 -23.69 -9.16 -16.20
N HIS A 396 -23.04 -10.35 -16.11
CA HIS A 396 -23.66 -11.62 -16.50
C HIS A 396 -24.26 -12.38 -15.34
N ILE A 397 -23.58 -12.42 -14.20
CA ILE A 397 -24.01 -13.22 -13.02
C ILE A 397 -24.44 -12.37 -11.82
N GLY A 398 -24.35 -11.04 -11.93
CA GLY A 398 -24.67 -10.12 -10.83
C GLY A 398 -23.49 -9.87 -9.87
N ALA A 399 -23.55 -8.76 -9.13
CA ALA A 399 -22.48 -8.36 -8.22
C ALA A 399 -22.27 -9.33 -7.04
N PRO A 400 -23.33 -9.87 -6.37
CA PRO A 400 -23.14 -10.83 -5.27
C PRO A 400 -22.37 -12.08 -5.68
N TYR A 401 -22.81 -12.74 -6.77
CA TYR A 401 -22.14 -13.95 -7.25
C TYR A 401 -20.72 -13.67 -7.75
N THR A 402 -20.46 -12.49 -8.32
CA THR A 402 -19.11 -12.09 -8.74
C THR A 402 -18.17 -11.95 -7.54
N VAL A 403 -18.61 -11.32 -6.44
CA VAL A 403 -17.79 -11.20 -5.23
C VAL A 403 -17.55 -12.56 -4.59
N MET A 404 -18.57 -13.45 -4.57
CA MET A 404 -18.41 -14.82 -4.10
C MET A 404 -17.39 -15.59 -4.95
N PHE A 405 -17.48 -15.48 -6.28
CA PHE A 405 -16.55 -16.12 -7.21
C PHE A 405 -15.11 -15.64 -6.97
N THR A 406 -14.87 -14.34 -6.93
CA THR A 406 -13.54 -13.80 -6.68
C THR A 406 -13.02 -14.14 -5.29
N GLY A 407 -13.88 -14.15 -4.28
CA GLY A 407 -13.57 -14.62 -2.93
C GLY A 407 -13.18 -16.10 -2.89
N ALA A 408 -13.92 -16.97 -3.63
CA ALA A 408 -13.61 -18.39 -3.72
C ALA A 408 -12.22 -18.63 -4.35
N PHE A 409 -11.82 -17.85 -5.37
CA PHE A 409 -10.46 -17.91 -5.92
C PHE A 409 -9.39 -17.48 -4.90
N CYS A 410 -9.68 -16.49 -4.05
CA CYS A 410 -8.76 -16.11 -2.97
C CYS A 410 -8.63 -17.25 -1.94
N VAL A 411 -9.72 -17.96 -1.60
CA VAL A 411 -9.68 -19.15 -0.73
C VAL A 411 -8.87 -20.27 -1.39
N ALA A 412 -9.13 -20.57 -2.67
CA ALA A 412 -8.37 -21.58 -3.41
C ALA A 412 -6.87 -21.23 -3.46
N GLY A 413 -6.53 -19.96 -3.69
CA GLY A 413 -5.14 -19.47 -3.63
C GLY A 413 -4.52 -19.64 -2.24
N SER A 414 -5.26 -19.38 -1.18
CA SER A 414 -4.81 -19.63 0.19
C SER A 414 -4.59 -21.11 0.47
N LEU A 415 -5.48 -21.98 0.01
CA LEU A 415 -5.31 -23.43 0.13
C LEU A 415 -4.09 -23.93 -0.65
N TRP A 416 -3.92 -23.47 -1.89
CA TRP A 416 -2.71 -23.76 -2.66
C TRP A 416 -1.45 -23.31 -1.91
N PHE A 417 -1.46 -22.10 -1.34
CA PHE A 417 -0.32 -21.58 -0.58
C PHE A 417 -0.06 -22.41 0.69
N THR A 418 -1.10 -22.95 1.32
CA THR A 418 -0.98 -23.86 2.47
C THR A 418 -0.18 -25.12 2.11
N LEU A 419 -0.41 -25.69 0.91
CA LEU A 419 0.33 -26.86 0.42
C LEU A 419 1.80 -26.52 0.09
N GLU A 420 2.08 -25.30 -0.30
CA GLU A 420 3.44 -24.83 -0.58
C GLU A 420 4.18 -24.34 0.69
N LEU A 421 3.46 -23.99 1.74
CA LEU A 421 4.02 -23.37 2.96
C LEU A 421 5.13 -24.21 3.63
N PRO A 422 5.01 -25.53 3.79
CA PRO A 422 6.09 -26.34 4.36
C PRO A 422 7.38 -26.25 3.53
N LYS A 423 7.23 -26.35 2.19
CA LYS A 423 8.36 -26.34 1.25
C LYS A 423 9.11 -25.00 1.26
N ILE A 424 8.37 -23.90 1.25
CA ILE A 424 8.99 -22.57 1.29
C ILE A 424 9.58 -22.26 2.66
N THR A 425 8.96 -22.73 3.75
CA THR A 425 9.48 -22.54 5.12
C THR A 425 10.83 -23.21 5.28
N VAL A 426 11.04 -24.42 4.78
CA VAL A 426 12.32 -25.11 4.79
C VAL A 426 13.41 -24.30 4.06
N LEU A 427 13.07 -23.72 2.91
CA LEU A 427 13.99 -22.88 2.13
C LEU A 427 14.31 -21.52 2.77
N MET A 428 13.42 -21.02 3.64
CA MET A 428 13.59 -19.75 4.35
C MET A 428 14.39 -19.90 5.65
N GLN A 429 14.35 -21.08 6.28
CA GLN A 429 15.02 -21.33 7.56
C GLN A 429 16.53 -21.02 7.57
N PRO A 430 17.34 -21.43 6.57
CA PRO A 430 18.78 -21.12 6.55
C PRO A 430 19.02 -19.60 6.60
N ILE A 431 18.27 -18.83 5.79
CA ILE A 431 18.39 -17.37 5.75
C ILE A 431 18.05 -16.75 7.10
N TYR A 432 16.99 -17.23 7.75
CA TYR A 432 16.61 -16.74 9.09
C TYR A 432 17.61 -17.09 10.18
N ARG A 433 18.37 -18.21 10.03
CA ARG A 433 19.48 -18.57 10.93
C ARG A 433 20.67 -17.65 10.72
N GLU A 434 21.06 -17.40 9.49
CA GLU A 434 22.13 -16.44 9.16
C GLU A 434 21.85 -15.04 9.70
N MET A 435 20.57 -14.66 9.74
CA MET A 435 20.11 -13.39 10.33
C MET A 435 20.04 -13.43 11.87
N GLY A 436 20.34 -14.55 12.53
CA GLY A 436 20.23 -14.71 13.98
C GLY A 436 18.79 -14.73 14.52
N LEU A 437 17.79 -14.97 13.67
CA LEU A 437 16.37 -14.99 14.03
C LEU A 437 15.88 -16.37 14.49
N LEU A 438 16.63 -17.41 14.19
CA LEU A 438 16.41 -18.79 14.64
C LEU A 438 17.67 -19.32 15.31
N PRO A 439 17.56 -20.19 16.33
CA PRO A 439 18.72 -20.80 16.97
C PRO A 439 19.54 -21.61 15.95
N ALA A 440 20.86 -21.61 16.12
CA ALA A 440 21.76 -22.48 15.36
C ALA A 440 21.43 -23.96 15.65
N ILE A 441 21.62 -24.82 14.65
CA ILE A 441 21.49 -26.27 14.90
C ILE A 441 22.76 -26.71 15.63
N GLU A 442 22.63 -27.10 16.90
CA GLU A 442 23.75 -27.62 17.72
C GLU A 442 24.47 -28.82 17.11
N GLY A 443 23.91 -29.46 16.08
CA GLY A 443 24.54 -30.62 15.42
C GLY A 443 25.50 -30.31 14.27
N ALA A 444 25.54 -29.07 13.76
CA ALA A 444 26.44 -28.73 12.64
C ALA A 444 27.87 -28.37 13.10
N ILE A 445 28.06 -28.05 14.38
CA ILE A 445 29.36 -27.67 14.94
C ILE A 445 30.20 -28.94 15.23
N VAL A 446 29.56 -30.04 15.59
CA VAL A 446 30.24 -31.31 15.92
C VAL A 446 30.87 -31.97 14.68
N SER A 447 30.26 -31.80 13.48
CA SER A 447 30.85 -32.38 12.25
C SER A 447 32.03 -31.57 11.70
N SER A 448 32.07 -30.26 11.91
CA SER A 448 33.20 -29.42 11.47
C SER A 448 34.43 -29.53 12.41
N GLU A 449 34.22 -29.79 13.70
CA GLU A 449 35.31 -30.06 14.63
C GLU A 449 35.87 -31.49 14.49
N GLN A 450 35.06 -32.46 14.04
CA GLN A 450 35.53 -33.81 13.73
C GLN A 450 36.27 -33.92 12.39
N GLU A 451 35.90 -33.10 11.37
CA GLU A 451 36.66 -33.02 10.12
C GLU A 451 37.95 -32.19 10.25
N ALA A 452 38.04 -31.30 11.24
CA ALA A 452 39.29 -30.57 11.52
C ALA A 452 40.27 -31.35 12.44
N ALA A 453 39.83 -32.47 13.01
CA ALA A 453 40.63 -33.33 13.90
C ALA A 453 41.10 -34.63 13.24
N LEU A 454 40.79 -34.87 11.96
CA LEU A 454 41.32 -35.93 11.09
C LEU A 454 42.26 -35.34 10.01
#